data_88939783b9659fb64de2697eb70fa007
#
_entry.id   88939783b9659fb64de2697eb70fa007
#
_cell.length_a   1.000
_cell.length_b   1.000
_cell.length_c   1.000
_cell.angle_alpha   90.00
_cell.angle_beta   90.00
_cell.angle_gamma   90.00
#
_symmetry.space_group_name_H-M   'P 1'
#
loop_
_entity.id
_entity.type
_entity.pdbx_description
1 polymer ?
#
loop_
_entity_poly.entity_id
_entity_poly.type
_entity_poly.pdbx_seq_one_letter_code
_entity_poly.pdbx_strand_id
1 'polypeptide(L)'
;MLKLAAVHTAIREDASVNLAAVADLRATIPDLDIILIESGGDNLAATFSPELADLTIYVIDVCMGGDIPRKKGPALTKSDMLVVNKIELAPHVGVDLEIMAADTATARNGRPFIFGSMRKNDGVAALGDFILYEANLES
;
A
#
# COMPACT_ATOMS: atom_id res chain seq x y z
N MET A 1 20.84 2.66 -10.80
CA MET A 1 19.42 2.95 -11.07
C MET A 1 18.60 1.68 -10.86
N LEU A 2 17.51 1.78 -10.12
CA LEU A 2 16.63 0.65 -9.87
C LEU A 2 15.80 0.30 -11.10
N LYS A 3 15.66 -0.99 -11.37
CA LYS A 3 14.76 -1.48 -12.43
C LYS A 3 13.43 -1.90 -11.83
N LEU A 4 12.37 -1.26 -12.26
CA LEU A 4 11.02 -1.46 -11.76
C LEU A 4 10.13 -2.02 -12.87
N ALA A 5 9.24 -2.91 -12.49
CA ALA A 5 8.14 -3.36 -13.34
C ALA A 5 6.85 -3.37 -12.53
N ALA A 6 5.72 -3.23 -13.20
CA ALA A 6 4.42 -3.23 -12.55
C ALA A 6 3.48 -4.22 -13.23
N VAL A 7 2.67 -4.87 -12.44
CA VAL A 7 1.65 -5.81 -12.87
C VAL A 7 0.33 -5.47 -12.19
N HIS A 8 -0.76 -5.46 -12.96
CA HIS A 8 -2.10 -5.32 -12.42
C HIS A 8 -2.70 -6.70 -12.20
N THR A 9 -3.22 -6.95 -11.00
CA THR A 9 -3.78 -8.27 -10.69
C THR A 9 -5.11 -8.49 -11.40
N ALA A 10 -5.25 -9.65 -12.02
CA ALA A 10 -6.48 -10.00 -12.73
C ALA A 10 -7.54 -10.60 -11.79
N ILE A 11 -7.12 -11.44 -10.84
CA ILE A 11 -8.02 -12.17 -9.94
C ILE A 11 -7.42 -12.13 -8.54
N ARG A 12 -8.20 -11.72 -7.55
CA ARG A 12 -7.72 -11.55 -6.18
C ARG A 12 -7.51 -12.85 -5.41
N GLU A 13 -8.41 -13.78 -5.59
CA GLU A 13 -8.41 -15.03 -4.84
C GLU A 13 -7.47 -16.08 -5.41
N ASP A 14 -7.11 -15.95 -6.69
CA ASP A 14 -6.24 -16.92 -7.35
C ASP A 14 -4.84 -16.33 -7.57
N ALA A 15 -3.92 -16.70 -6.70
CA ALA A 15 -2.55 -16.25 -6.76
C ALA A 15 -1.78 -16.84 -7.95
N SER A 16 -2.21 -17.96 -8.53
CA SER A 16 -1.44 -18.65 -9.58
C SER A 16 -1.28 -17.83 -10.84
N VAL A 17 -2.33 -17.10 -11.26
CA VAL A 17 -2.28 -16.22 -12.44
C VAL A 17 -1.29 -15.07 -12.21
N ASN A 18 -1.33 -14.48 -11.04
CA ASN A 18 -0.46 -13.37 -10.69
C ASN A 18 0.99 -13.80 -10.51
N LEU A 19 1.21 -14.98 -9.92
CA LEU A 19 2.54 -15.57 -9.79
C LEU A 19 3.14 -15.89 -11.17
N ALA A 20 2.34 -16.36 -12.12
CA ALA A 20 2.78 -16.61 -13.47
C ALA A 20 3.20 -15.31 -14.16
N ALA A 21 2.44 -14.22 -13.98
CA ALA A 21 2.78 -12.91 -14.54
C ALA A 21 4.10 -12.38 -13.95
N VAL A 22 4.33 -12.56 -12.65
CA VAL A 22 5.59 -12.20 -11.98
C VAL A 22 6.75 -13.00 -12.57
N ALA A 23 6.57 -14.31 -12.75
CA ALA A 23 7.59 -15.19 -13.31
C ALA A 23 7.95 -14.77 -14.74
N ASP A 24 6.94 -14.41 -15.56
CA ASP A 24 7.15 -13.93 -16.93
C ASP A 24 7.95 -12.61 -16.95
N LEU A 25 7.66 -11.68 -16.05
CA LEU A 25 8.43 -10.43 -15.93
C LEU A 25 9.88 -10.71 -15.58
N ARG A 26 10.12 -11.60 -14.63
CA ARG A 26 11.48 -11.94 -14.21
C ARG A 26 12.27 -12.63 -15.31
N ALA A 27 11.61 -13.42 -16.14
CA ALA A 27 12.25 -14.08 -17.29
C ALA A 27 12.53 -13.12 -18.44
N THR A 28 11.63 -12.14 -18.66
CA THR A 28 11.70 -11.22 -19.79
C THR A 28 12.63 -10.05 -19.51
N ILE A 29 12.63 -9.54 -18.27
CA ILE A 29 13.43 -8.37 -17.89
C ILE A 29 14.48 -8.82 -16.87
N PRO A 30 15.74 -8.95 -17.29
CA PRO A 30 16.79 -9.34 -16.35
C PRO A 30 17.11 -8.23 -15.34
N ASP A 31 17.57 -8.62 -14.18
CA ASP A 31 18.02 -7.71 -13.11
C ASP A 31 16.94 -6.76 -12.59
N LEU A 32 15.69 -7.22 -12.52
CA LEU A 32 14.63 -6.47 -11.86
C LEU A 32 14.92 -6.34 -10.36
N ASP A 33 14.85 -5.11 -9.85
CA ASP A 33 15.00 -4.83 -8.42
C ASP A 33 13.66 -4.90 -7.68
N ILE A 34 12.60 -4.37 -8.28
CA ILE A 34 11.27 -4.30 -7.67
C ILE A 34 10.20 -4.62 -8.71
N ILE A 35 9.25 -5.44 -8.31
CA ILE A 35 8.01 -5.67 -9.07
C ILE A 35 6.86 -5.13 -8.23
N LEU A 36 6.13 -4.18 -8.78
CA LEU A 36 4.95 -3.62 -8.17
C LEU A 36 3.72 -4.38 -8.66
N ILE A 37 2.97 -4.92 -7.72
CA ILE A 37 1.73 -5.65 -8.03
C ILE A 37 0.57 -4.80 -7.51
N GLU A 38 -0.23 -4.28 -8.42
CA GLU A 38 -1.36 -3.43 -8.09
C GLU A 38 -2.66 -4.23 -8.16
N SER A 39 -3.48 -4.11 -7.12
CA SER A 39 -4.84 -4.62 -7.18
C SER A 39 -5.84 -3.48 -7.29
N GLY A 40 -6.90 -3.68 -8.06
CA GLY A 40 -8.01 -2.73 -8.13
C GLY A 40 -9.03 -2.98 -7.02
N GLY A 41 -9.73 -1.90 -6.64
CA GLY A 41 -10.91 -1.95 -5.78
C GLY A 41 -10.64 -1.70 -4.30
N ASP A 42 -11.71 -1.31 -3.61
CA ASP A 42 -11.73 -0.81 -2.24
C ASP A 42 -12.26 -1.86 -1.28
N ASN A 43 -11.61 -2.98 -1.15
CA ASN A 43 -12.11 -4.01 -0.25
C ASN A 43 -11.21 -4.13 0.98
N LEU A 44 -11.68 -3.58 2.11
CA LEU A 44 -10.99 -3.65 3.40
C LEU A 44 -10.73 -5.07 3.88
N ALA A 45 -11.54 -6.02 3.44
CA ALA A 45 -11.40 -7.44 3.79
C ALA A 45 -10.44 -8.18 2.86
N ALA A 46 -10.07 -7.59 1.71
CA ALA A 46 -9.21 -8.25 0.76
C ALA A 46 -7.77 -8.32 1.28
N THR A 47 -7.21 -9.51 1.23
CA THR A 47 -5.78 -9.72 1.46
C THR A 47 -5.26 -10.60 0.34
N PHE A 48 -4.02 -10.35 -0.06
CA PHE A 48 -3.36 -11.23 -1.00
C PHE A 48 -2.75 -12.43 -0.31
N SER A 49 -2.58 -13.50 -1.06
CA SER A 49 -1.79 -14.62 -0.61
C SER A 49 -0.38 -14.14 -0.22
N PRO A 50 0.17 -14.58 0.93
CA PRO A 50 1.53 -14.20 1.33
C PRO A 50 2.61 -14.59 0.32
N GLU A 51 2.30 -15.55 -0.56
CA GLU A 51 3.21 -16.02 -1.60
C GLU A 51 3.39 -15.01 -2.74
N LEU A 52 2.44 -14.08 -2.90
CA LEU A 52 2.42 -13.13 -4.02
C LEU A 52 3.38 -11.96 -3.83
N ALA A 53 3.55 -11.50 -2.61
CA ALA A 53 4.32 -10.28 -2.35
C ALA A 53 5.19 -10.42 -1.09
N ASP A 54 6.40 -9.88 -1.16
CA ASP A 54 7.30 -9.80 -0.01
C ASP A 54 6.91 -8.66 0.92
N LEU A 55 6.28 -7.62 0.38
CA LEU A 55 5.90 -6.43 1.11
C LEU A 55 4.52 -5.98 0.64
N THR A 56 3.65 -5.66 1.59
CA THR A 56 2.29 -5.22 1.30
C THR A 56 2.08 -3.79 1.74
N ILE A 57 1.64 -2.95 0.81
CA ILE A 57 1.28 -1.56 1.09
C ILE A 57 -0.21 -1.40 0.80
N TYR A 58 -0.96 -0.99 1.80
CA TYR A 58 -2.38 -0.71 1.64
C TYR A 58 -2.60 0.79 1.56
N VAL A 59 -3.31 1.23 0.54
CA VAL A 59 -3.56 2.66 0.31
C VAL A 59 -5.03 2.94 0.46
N ILE A 60 -5.36 3.84 1.36
CA ILE A 60 -6.69 4.43 1.49
C ILE A 60 -6.57 5.94 1.30
N ASP A 61 -7.68 6.63 1.18
CA ASP A 61 -7.68 8.08 1.17
C ASP A 61 -8.78 8.66 2.06
N VAL A 62 -8.67 9.96 2.36
CA VAL A 62 -9.62 10.61 3.27
C VAL A 62 -11.04 10.69 2.71
N CYS A 63 -11.20 10.59 1.38
CA CYS A 63 -12.51 10.62 0.75
C CYS A 63 -13.32 9.35 1.01
N MET A 64 -12.69 8.28 1.44
CA MET A 64 -13.35 7.04 1.84
C MET A 64 -14.07 7.16 3.19
N GLY A 65 -13.77 8.20 3.95
CA GLY A 65 -14.35 8.47 5.27
C GLY A 65 -13.33 8.34 6.40
N GLY A 66 -13.41 9.24 7.37
CA GLY A 66 -12.50 9.26 8.50
C GLY A 66 -12.69 8.10 9.47
N ASP A 67 -13.79 7.34 9.34
CA ASP A 67 -14.10 6.19 10.17
C ASP A 67 -13.50 4.87 9.66
N ILE A 68 -12.87 4.89 8.49
CA ILE A 68 -12.27 3.68 7.90
C ILE A 68 -11.30 2.98 8.87
N PRO A 69 -10.38 3.68 9.58
CA PRO A 69 -9.48 2.99 10.51
C PRO A 69 -10.20 2.25 11.64
N ARG A 70 -11.36 2.75 12.08
CA ARG A 70 -12.14 2.08 13.12
C ARG A 70 -12.78 0.78 12.68
N LYS A 71 -12.98 0.60 11.36
CA LYS A 71 -13.54 -0.63 10.79
C LYS A 71 -12.54 -1.80 10.82
N LYS A 72 -11.25 -1.52 10.92
CA LYS A 72 -10.19 -2.50 11.17
C LYS A 72 -10.22 -3.74 10.26
N GLY A 73 -10.38 -3.55 8.95
CA GLY A 73 -10.27 -4.65 8.00
C GLY A 73 -8.86 -5.24 7.95
N PRO A 74 -8.70 -6.52 7.52
CA PRO A 74 -7.38 -7.19 7.53
C PRO A 74 -6.31 -6.45 6.73
N ALA A 75 -6.66 -5.86 5.59
CA ALA A 75 -5.71 -5.10 4.79
C ALA A 75 -5.17 -3.89 5.56
N LEU A 76 -6.03 -3.21 6.30
CA LEU A 76 -5.64 -2.04 7.08
C LEU A 76 -4.79 -2.42 8.29
N THR A 77 -5.13 -3.49 8.98
CA THR A 77 -4.47 -3.87 10.24
C THR A 77 -3.20 -4.68 10.03
N LYS A 78 -3.08 -5.43 8.93
CA LYS A 78 -2.00 -6.41 8.73
C LYS A 78 -0.99 -6.04 7.65
N SER A 79 -1.28 -5.07 6.78
CA SER A 79 -0.32 -4.64 5.77
C SER A 79 0.97 -4.14 6.42
N ASP A 80 2.07 -4.25 5.71
CA ASP A 80 3.37 -3.80 6.22
C ASP A 80 3.43 -2.28 6.35
N MET A 81 2.79 -1.58 5.41
CA MET A 81 2.64 -0.12 5.44
C MET A 81 1.21 0.25 5.08
N LEU A 82 0.64 1.21 5.80
CA LEU A 82 -0.61 1.86 5.42
C LEU A 82 -0.33 3.28 4.97
N VAL A 83 -0.91 3.67 3.84
CA VAL A 83 -0.85 5.05 3.36
C VAL A 83 -2.26 5.63 3.39
N VAL A 84 -2.42 6.74 4.08
CA VAL A 84 -3.64 7.56 4.04
C VAL A 84 -3.35 8.76 3.15
N ASN A 85 -3.86 8.71 1.94
CA ASN A 85 -3.58 9.66 0.88
C ASN A 85 -4.60 10.79 0.83
N LYS A 86 -4.32 11.82 0.06
CA LYS A 86 -5.20 12.96 -0.23
C LYS A 86 -5.60 13.75 1.02
N ILE A 87 -4.67 13.92 1.97
CA ILE A 87 -4.98 14.61 3.23
C ILE A 87 -5.41 16.07 3.00
N GLU A 88 -5.01 16.69 1.88
CA GLU A 88 -5.43 18.04 1.50
C GLU A 88 -6.94 18.15 1.28
N LEU A 89 -7.62 17.04 1.02
CA LEU A 89 -9.06 17.01 0.82
C LEU A 89 -9.86 16.85 2.11
N ALA A 90 -9.20 16.60 3.24
CA ALA A 90 -9.87 16.34 4.52
C ALA A 90 -10.89 17.43 4.90
N PRO A 91 -10.59 18.74 4.79
CA PRO A 91 -11.58 19.79 5.09
C PRO A 91 -12.79 19.75 4.16
N HIS A 92 -12.59 19.30 2.93
CA HIS A 92 -13.65 19.28 1.90
C HIS A 92 -14.62 18.10 2.07
N VAL A 93 -14.20 17.05 2.78
CA VAL A 93 -15.01 15.86 3.00
C VAL A 93 -15.38 15.67 4.48
N GLY A 94 -15.15 16.68 5.30
CA GLY A 94 -15.54 16.67 6.71
C GLY A 94 -14.74 15.70 7.58
N VAL A 95 -13.50 15.42 7.24
CA VAL A 95 -12.62 14.53 8.00
C VAL A 95 -11.71 15.33 8.92
N ASP A 96 -11.69 14.96 10.20
CA ASP A 96 -10.74 15.47 11.17
C ASP A 96 -9.50 14.56 11.16
N LEU A 97 -8.38 15.09 10.66
CA LEU A 97 -7.15 14.32 10.52
C LEU A 97 -6.55 13.89 11.87
N GLU A 98 -6.72 14.68 12.92
CA GLU A 98 -6.21 14.31 14.25
C GLU A 98 -6.94 13.08 14.79
N ILE A 99 -8.25 13.06 14.64
CA ILE A 99 -9.06 11.90 15.05
C ILE A 99 -8.73 10.69 14.20
N MET A 100 -8.66 10.87 12.88
CA MET A 100 -8.34 9.77 11.97
C MET A 100 -6.94 9.20 12.25
N ALA A 101 -5.96 10.05 12.56
CA ALA A 101 -4.62 9.60 12.89
C ALA A 101 -4.59 8.81 14.20
N ALA A 102 -5.33 9.24 15.22
CA ALA A 102 -5.43 8.52 16.48
C ALA A 102 -6.09 7.14 16.28
N ASP A 103 -7.17 7.08 15.53
CA ASP A 103 -7.86 5.83 15.20
C ASP A 103 -6.95 4.89 14.39
N THR A 104 -6.18 5.45 13.47
CA THR A 104 -5.22 4.70 12.67
C THR A 104 -4.12 4.10 13.53
N ALA A 105 -3.54 4.87 14.43
CA ALA A 105 -2.51 4.39 15.35
C ALA A 105 -3.02 3.22 16.18
N THR A 106 -4.25 3.32 16.69
CA THR A 106 -4.88 2.25 17.45
C THR A 106 -5.08 0.99 16.61
N ALA A 107 -5.62 1.14 15.38
CA ALA A 107 -5.89 0.01 14.50
C ALA A 107 -4.61 -0.67 14.02
N ARG A 108 -3.55 0.09 13.78
CA ARG A 108 -2.27 -0.43 13.29
C ARG A 108 -1.43 -1.10 14.39
N ASN A 109 -1.70 -0.78 15.64
CA ASN A 109 -1.06 -1.43 16.80
C ASN A 109 0.48 -1.51 16.67
N GLY A 110 1.11 -0.38 16.41
CA GLY A 110 2.57 -0.27 16.25
C GLY A 110 3.08 -0.47 14.83
N ARG A 111 2.26 -0.89 13.90
CA ARG A 111 2.66 -1.01 12.50
C ARG A 111 2.74 0.37 11.84
N PRO A 112 3.69 0.59 10.92
CA PRO A 112 3.89 1.92 10.34
C PRO A 112 2.74 2.36 9.44
N PHE A 113 2.50 3.68 9.43
CA PHE A 113 1.57 4.30 8.51
C PHE A 113 2.03 5.72 8.17
N ILE A 114 1.57 6.21 7.03
CA ILE A 114 1.90 7.55 6.53
C ILE A 114 0.61 8.28 6.17
N PHE A 115 0.45 9.51 6.66
CA PHE A 115 -0.56 10.44 6.17
C PHE A 115 0.11 11.41 5.22
N GLY A 116 -0.38 11.50 3.98
CA GLY A 116 0.25 12.36 3.00
C GLY A 116 -0.64 12.66 1.80
N SER A 117 -0.04 13.29 0.83
CA SER A 117 -0.64 13.59 -0.47
C SER A 117 0.37 13.24 -1.55
N MET A 118 0.19 12.09 -2.18
CA MET A 118 1.14 11.63 -3.18
C MET A 118 1.21 12.58 -4.37
N ARG A 119 0.06 13.14 -4.75
CA ARG A 119 -0.01 14.14 -5.83
C ARG A 119 0.81 15.39 -5.53
N LYS A 120 0.86 15.82 -4.27
CA LYS A 120 1.61 17.00 -3.83
C LYS A 120 3.02 16.69 -3.35
N ASN A 121 3.46 15.45 -3.55
CA ASN A 121 4.77 14.97 -3.13
C ASN A 121 4.97 15.03 -1.60
N ASP A 122 3.88 14.95 -0.84
CA ASP A 122 3.90 14.91 0.61
C ASP A 122 3.83 13.45 1.08
N GLY A 123 4.89 12.96 1.72
CA GLY A 123 5.01 11.59 2.17
C GLY A 123 5.63 10.62 1.16
N VAL A 124 5.88 11.05 -0.07
CA VAL A 124 6.47 10.20 -1.12
C VAL A 124 7.86 9.74 -0.74
N ALA A 125 8.70 10.65 -0.24
CA ALA A 125 10.06 10.29 0.17
C ALA A 125 10.07 9.29 1.32
N ALA A 126 9.21 9.47 2.33
CA ALA A 126 9.09 8.56 3.46
C ALA A 126 8.65 7.17 3.02
N LEU A 127 7.69 7.09 2.10
CA LEU A 127 7.23 5.81 1.55
C LEU A 127 8.33 5.14 0.73
N GLY A 128 9.03 5.89 -0.10
CA GLY A 128 10.15 5.38 -0.89
C GLY A 128 11.27 4.84 -0.01
N ASP A 129 11.64 5.57 1.03
CA ASP A 129 12.68 5.13 2.00
C ASP A 129 12.26 3.85 2.70
N PHE A 130 11.00 3.74 3.08
CA PHE A 130 10.48 2.51 3.69
C PHE A 130 10.62 1.31 2.75
N ILE A 131 10.23 1.46 1.48
CA ILE A 131 10.31 0.39 0.48
C ILE A 131 11.78 -0.04 0.28
N LEU A 132 12.67 0.92 0.11
CA LEU A 132 14.10 0.63 -0.11
C LEU A 132 14.73 -0.05 1.10
N TYR A 133 14.39 0.38 2.30
CA TYR A 133 14.88 -0.22 3.54
C TYR A 133 14.41 -1.67 3.68
N GLU A 134 13.10 -1.92 3.53
CA GLU A 134 12.53 -3.26 3.68
C GLU A 134 12.99 -4.22 2.58
N ALA A 135 13.26 -3.70 1.38
CA ALA A 135 13.76 -4.50 0.26
C ALA A 135 15.29 -4.67 0.26
N ASN A 136 16.01 -4.10 1.24
CA ASN A 136 17.47 -4.08 1.29
C ASN A 136 18.11 -3.47 0.03
N LEU A 137 17.49 -2.44 -0.52
CA LEU A 137 17.95 -1.75 -1.72
C LEU A 137 18.56 -0.37 -1.43
N GLU A 138 18.84 -0.07 -0.18
CA GLU A 138 19.52 1.17 0.19
C GLU A 138 20.97 1.13 -0.27
N SER A 139 21.37 2.23 -0.90
CA SER A 139 22.74 2.42 -1.35
C SER A 139 23.62 3.03 -0.25
#